data_6cb912fefe24a64f5d45005b84d187d6
#
_entry.id   6cb912fefe24a64f5d45005b84d187d6
#
_cell.length_a   1.000
_cell.length_b   1.000
_cell.length_c   1.000
_cell.angle_alpha   90.00
_cell.angle_beta   90.00
_cell.angle_gamma   90.00
#
_symmetry.space_group_name_H-M   'P 1'
#
loop_
_entity.id
_entity.type
_entity.pdbx_description
1 polymer ?
#
loop_
_entity_poly.entity_id
_entity_poly.type
_entity_poly.pdbx_seq_one_letter_code
_entity_poly.pdbx_strand_id
1 'polypeptide(L)'
;TDRALGQQLRDTVVPADRGRIYSADGVLLAANSSCWTLRASPREMPEDKLALAAKGLAEILELDEGKLLEKFSDRHSNDCLLRYRVDRAMADAVRDFCEANGITGIRIDQDSKRWYPQGEFLASVLGFTNVDNAGVSGLELKYDDLLTGENGVVLTAVNAWGYTLEQSYETERFPTEGDGLRLTIDANIQHYLENALGYAVKEHHVAARAVGIVMDVNTGAVLAMSTTPAYDPNQPRVLADKAAREAVEGLSGDERAA
;
A
#
# COMPACT_ATOMS: atom_id res chain seq x y z
N THR A 1 -13.68 19.29 -42.20
CA THR A 1 -13.48 20.04 -40.95
C THR A 1 -14.09 19.34 -39.71
N ASP A 2 -14.81 18.24 -39.90
CA ASP A 2 -15.50 17.51 -38.80
C ASP A 2 -14.75 16.26 -38.27
N ARG A 3 -13.45 16.12 -38.56
CA ARG A 3 -12.63 15.01 -38.10
C ARG A 3 -11.95 15.24 -36.73
N ALA A 4 -12.15 16.41 -36.14
CA ALA A 4 -11.50 16.79 -34.86
C ALA A 4 -12.29 16.41 -33.58
N LEU A 5 -13.47 15.78 -33.72
CA LEU A 5 -14.35 15.46 -32.57
C LEU A 5 -14.20 14.06 -32.03
N GLY A 6 -13.19 13.31 -32.46
CA GLY A 6 -12.92 11.95 -31.97
C GLY A 6 -11.79 11.85 -30.95
N GLN A 7 -11.27 12.95 -30.46
CA GLN A 7 -10.28 12.94 -29.38
C GLN A 7 -10.99 12.81 -28.03
N GLN A 8 -10.82 11.69 -27.36
CA GLN A 8 -11.25 11.53 -25.97
C GLN A 8 -10.08 11.93 -25.08
N LEU A 9 -10.33 12.88 -24.18
CA LEU A 9 -9.39 13.19 -23.10
C LEU A 9 -9.54 12.10 -22.04
N ARG A 10 -8.43 11.52 -21.63
CA ARG A 10 -8.38 10.58 -20.54
C ARG A 10 -7.68 11.24 -19.37
N ASP A 11 -8.40 11.36 -18.28
CA ASP A 11 -7.87 11.84 -17.01
C ASP A 11 -7.13 10.68 -16.34
N THR A 12 -5.83 10.83 -16.14
CA THR A 12 -5.04 9.91 -15.33
C THR A 12 -4.70 10.60 -14.01
N VAL A 13 -5.21 10.05 -12.92
CA VAL A 13 -4.89 10.55 -11.58
C VAL A 13 -3.49 10.10 -11.20
N VAL A 14 -2.63 11.06 -10.83
CA VAL A 14 -1.31 10.80 -10.27
C VAL A 14 -1.43 10.95 -8.75
N PRO A 15 -1.29 9.87 -7.97
CA PRO A 15 -1.45 9.95 -6.53
C PRO A 15 -0.36 10.83 -5.91
N ALA A 16 -0.76 11.66 -4.94
CA ALA A 16 0.17 12.43 -4.14
C ALA A 16 0.87 11.53 -3.11
N ASP A 17 2.10 11.87 -2.80
CA ASP A 17 2.79 11.25 -1.68
C ASP A 17 2.22 11.75 -0.35
N ARG A 18 1.93 10.80 0.55
CA ARG A 18 1.47 11.10 1.90
C ARG A 18 2.60 11.65 2.75
N GLY A 19 2.34 12.68 3.55
CA GLY A 19 3.31 13.34 4.41
C GLY A 19 4.08 12.38 5.31
N ARG A 20 5.36 12.64 5.51
CA ARG A 20 6.25 11.79 6.32
C ARG A 20 6.05 12.05 7.81
N ILE A 21 6.29 11.04 8.63
CA ILE A 21 6.25 11.17 10.10
C ILE A 21 7.64 10.93 10.67
N TYR A 22 8.10 11.85 11.51
CA TYR A 22 9.39 11.81 12.15
C TYR A 22 9.25 11.88 13.68
N SER A 23 10.19 11.27 14.39
CA SER A 23 10.40 11.49 15.83
C SER A 23 10.99 12.88 16.12
N ALA A 24 11.12 13.25 17.40
CA ALA A 24 11.71 14.50 17.82
C ALA A 24 13.19 14.63 17.42
N ASP A 25 13.92 13.53 17.43
CA ASP A 25 15.33 13.39 17.05
C ASP A 25 15.54 13.15 15.55
N GLY A 26 14.45 13.15 14.74
CA GLY A 26 14.53 13.11 13.28
C GLY A 26 14.57 11.70 12.68
N VAL A 27 14.29 10.66 13.47
CA VAL A 27 14.16 9.29 12.94
C VAL A 27 12.89 9.19 12.11
N LEU A 28 12.99 8.63 10.91
CA LEU A 28 11.86 8.39 10.02
C LEU A 28 11.00 7.24 10.57
N LEU A 29 9.74 7.54 10.86
CA LEU A 29 8.77 6.60 11.43
C LEU A 29 7.76 6.10 10.39
N ALA A 30 7.36 6.95 9.47
CA ALA A 30 6.49 6.57 8.37
C ALA A 30 6.81 7.38 7.10
N ALA A 31 6.84 6.71 5.96
CA ALA A 31 7.08 7.28 4.64
C ALA A 31 6.28 6.53 3.58
N ASN A 32 6.35 6.99 2.34
CA ASN A 32 5.84 6.27 1.19
C ASN A 32 6.94 5.44 0.53
N SER A 33 6.55 4.31 0.00
CA SER A 33 7.39 3.45 -0.82
C SER A 33 6.71 3.21 -2.16
N SER A 34 7.45 3.41 -3.24
CA SER A 34 6.95 3.10 -4.59
C SER A 34 6.66 1.61 -4.71
N CYS A 35 5.52 1.30 -5.27
CA CYS A 35 5.10 -0.05 -5.61
C CYS A 35 4.35 -0.02 -6.96
N TRP A 36 3.88 -1.16 -7.43
CA TRP A 36 3.17 -1.26 -8.70
C TRP A 36 1.92 -2.09 -8.54
N THR A 37 0.84 -1.64 -9.16
CA THR A 37 -0.42 -2.39 -9.24
C THR A 37 -0.53 -3.00 -10.63
N LEU A 38 -0.73 -4.32 -10.67
CA LEU A 38 -0.80 -5.09 -11.89
C LEU A 38 -2.24 -5.32 -12.29
N ARG A 39 -2.57 -4.93 -13.51
CA ARG A 39 -3.89 -5.08 -14.11
C ARG A 39 -3.78 -5.76 -15.48
N ALA A 40 -4.84 -6.40 -15.89
CA ALA A 40 -4.94 -6.98 -17.23
C ALA A 40 -6.17 -6.47 -17.96
N SER A 41 -6.03 -6.29 -19.27
CA SER A 41 -7.13 -6.09 -20.21
C SER A 41 -7.26 -7.36 -21.06
N PRO A 42 -8.11 -8.33 -20.67
CA PRO A 42 -8.29 -9.58 -21.40
C PRO A 42 -8.66 -9.36 -22.88
N ARG A 43 -9.37 -8.28 -23.16
CA ARG A 43 -9.77 -7.90 -24.52
C ARG A 43 -8.56 -7.63 -25.44
N GLU A 44 -7.47 -7.09 -24.90
CA GLU A 44 -6.28 -6.71 -25.64
C GLU A 44 -5.24 -7.86 -25.73
N MET A 45 -5.47 -8.95 -25.01
CA MET A 45 -4.59 -10.12 -25.03
C MET A 45 -4.79 -10.95 -26.29
N PRO A 46 -3.71 -11.46 -26.92
CA PRO A 46 -3.83 -12.43 -28.01
C PRO A 46 -4.45 -13.73 -27.52
N GLU A 47 -5.44 -14.27 -28.25
CA GLU A 47 -6.18 -15.46 -27.85
C GLU A 47 -5.30 -16.71 -27.72
N ASP A 48 -4.34 -16.84 -28.63
CA ASP A 48 -3.36 -17.93 -28.65
C ASP A 48 -2.39 -17.92 -27.47
N LYS A 49 -2.31 -16.80 -26.72
CA LYS A 49 -1.39 -16.61 -25.61
C LYS A 49 -2.04 -16.61 -24.23
N LEU A 50 -3.38 -16.72 -24.14
CA LEU A 50 -4.09 -16.66 -22.85
C LEU A 50 -3.62 -17.73 -21.86
N ALA A 51 -3.46 -18.97 -22.31
CA ALA A 51 -2.99 -20.05 -21.46
C ALA A 51 -1.53 -19.85 -21.02
N LEU A 52 -0.66 -19.40 -21.93
CA LEU A 52 0.73 -19.06 -21.63
C LEU A 52 0.82 -17.93 -20.62
N ALA A 53 0.02 -16.86 -20.83
CA ALA A 53 -0.06 -15.71 -19.92
C ALA A 53 -0.55 -16.13 -18.52
N ALA A 54 -1.62 -16.93 -18.46
CA ALA A 54 -2.17 -17.41 -17.19
C ALA A 54 -1.13 -18.22 -16.40
N LYS A 55 -0.46 -19.16 -17.06
CA LYS A 55 0.56 -20.01 -16.45
C LYS A 55 1.77 -19.20 -15.94
N GLY A 56 2.39 -18.39 -16.80
CA GLY A 56 3.59 -17.65 -16.43
C GLY A 56 3.32 -16.55 -15.39
N LEU A 57 2.19 -15.84 -15.52
CA LEU A 57 1.81 -14.84 -14.50
C LEU A 57 1.39 -15.49 -13.19
N ALA A 58 0.78 -16.69 -13.21
CA ALA A 58 0.49 -17.43 -11.98
C ALA A 58 1.75 -17.75 -11.20
N GLU A 59 2.81 -18.21 -11.89
CA GLU A 59 4.11 -18.54 -11.29
C GLU A 59 4.79 -17.27 -10.71
N ILE A 60 4.88 -16.19 -11.49
CA ILE A 60 5.54 -14.95 -11.06
C ILE A 60 4.78 -14.28 -9.91
N LEU A 61 3.45 -14.28 -9.98
CA LEU A 61 2.59 -13.57 -9.02
C LEU A 61 2.12 -14.45 -7.86
N GLU A 62 2.51 -15.73 -7.82
CA GLU A 62 2.06 -16.70 -6.80
C GLU A 62 0.52 -16.76 -6.72
N LEU A 63 -0.14 -16.83 -7.88
CA LEU A 63 -1.60 -16.87 -8.02
C LEU A 63 -2.03 -18.23 -8.59
N ASP A 64 -3.33 -18.52 -8.46
CA ASP A 64 -3.94 -19.70 -9.05
C ASP A 64 -4.07 -19.57 -10.57
N GLU A 65 -3.47 -20.48 -11.32
CA GLU A 65 -3.50 -20.48 -12.79
C GLU A 65 -4.93 -20.60 -13.34
N GLY A 66 -5.76 -21.45 -12.72
CA GLY A 66 -7.13 -21.66 -13.16
C GLY A 66 -7.98 -20.39 -13.04
N LYS A 67 -7.84 -19.68 -11.91
CA LYS A 67 -8.54 -18.40 -11.71
C LYS A 67 -8.06 -17.30 -12.64
N LEU A 68 -6.77 -17.27 -12.96
CA LEU A 68 -6.22 -16.33 -13.94
C LEU A 68 -6.74 -16.64 -15.33
N LEU A 69 -6.77 -17.91 -15.74
CA LEU A 69 -7.27 -18.31 -17.03
C LEU A 69 -8.78 -17.99 -17.18
N GLU A 70 -9.55 -18.19 -16.13
CA GLU A 70 -10.97 -17.79 -16.09
C GLU A 70 -11.13 -16.28 -16.31
N LYS A 71 -10.38 -15.46 -15.58
CA LYS A 71 -10.37 -14.00 -15.75
C LYS A 71 -9.96 -13.58 -17.16
N PHE A 72 -8.97 -14.22 -17.76
CA PHE A 72 -8.48 -13.88 -19.10
C PHE A 72 -9.44 -14.36 -20.21
N SER A 73 -10.27 -15.35 -19.92
CA SER A 73 -11.30 -15.85 -20.85
C SER A 73 -12.49 -14.90 -20.99
N ASP A 74 -12.71 -13.98 -20.03
CA ASP A 74 -13.73 -12.94 -20.12
C ASP A 74 -13.25 -11.79 -21.03
N ARG A 75 -13.47 -11.95 -22.32
CA ARG A 75 -13.10 -10.98 -23.39
C ARG A 75 -13.89 -9.68 -23.36
N HIS A 76 -14.90 -9.57 -22.52
CA HIS A 76 -15.68 -8.33 -22.33
C HIS A 76 -15.01 -7.41 -21.31
N SER A 77 -14.15 -7.95 -20.46
CA SER A 77 -13.42 -7.18 -19.45
C SER A 77 -12.25 -6.41 -20.05
N ASN A 78 -12.25 -5.11 -19.84
CA ASN A 78 -11.15 -4.21 -20.22
C ASN A 78 -10.18 -3.96 -19.07
N ASP A 79 -10.54 -4.35 -17.84
CA ASP A 79 -9.75 -4.08 -16.65
C ASP A 79 -10.03 -5.13 -15.57
N CYS A 80 -9.08 -6.01 -15.35
CA CYS A 80 -9.12 -6.93 -14.23
C CYS A 80 -7.87 -6.78 -13.38
N LEU A 81 -8.06 -6.69 -12.07
CA LEU A 81 -6.96 -6.63 -11.12
C LEU A 81 -6.31 -8.01 -11.02
N LEU A 82 -4.98 -8.05 -11.16
CA LEU A 82 -4.16 -9.22 -10.94
C LEU A 82 -3.59 -9.22 -9.51
N ARG A 83 -2.79 -8.20 -9.18
CA ARG A 83 -2.21 -8.05 -7.85
C ARG A 83 -1.97 -6.60 -7.49
N TYR A 84 -2.26 -6.23 -6.24
CA TYR A 84 -1.96 -4.91 -5.69
C TYR A 84 -0.53 -4.84 -5.16
N ARG A 85 0.11 -3.68 -5.32
CA ARG A 85 1.26 -3.23 -4.54
C ARG A 85 2.43 -4.22 -4.54
N VAL A 86 2.75 -4.73 -5.71
CA VAL A 86 3.94 -5.56 -5.91
C VAL A 86 5.20 -4.69 -5.82
N ASP A 87 6.31 -5.31 -5.46
CA ASP A 87 7.61 -4.65 -5.49
C ASP A 87 8.13 -4.49 -6.93
N ARG A 88 9.22 -3.76 -7.06
CA ARG A 88 9.84 -3.50 -8.35
C ARG A 88 10.32 -4.77 -9.04
N ALA A 89 10.90 -5.69 -8.28
CA ALA A 89 11.44 -6.92 -8.84
C ALA A 89 10.35 -7.77 -9.50
N MET A 90 9.20 -7.89 -8.83
CA MET A 90 8.04 -8.61 -9.36
C MET A 90 7.43 -7.90 -10.59
N ALA A 91 7.33 -6.56 -10.54
CA ALA A 91 6.82 -5.77 -11.66
C ALA A 91 7.73 -5.89 -12.90
N ASP A 92 9.05 -5.84 -12.70
CA ASP A 92 10.04 -6.02 -13.77
C ASP A 92 9.98 -7.45 -14.33
N ALA A 93 9.88 -8.49 -13.48
CA ALA A 93 9.72 -9.87 -13.93
C ALA A 93 8.47 -10.09 -14.80
N VAL A 94 7.35 -9.44 -14.41
CA VAL A 94 6.12 -9.49 -15.24
C VAL A 94 6.34 -8.79 -16.58
N ARG A 95 7.01 -7.62 -16.60
CA ARG A 95 7.33 -6.90 -17.83
C ARG A 95 8.19 -7.74 -18.77
N ASP A 96 9.30 -8.26 -18.26
CA ASP A 96 10.24 -9.09 -19.03
C ASP A 96 9.56 -10.33 -19.59
N PHE A 97 8.74 -10.99 -18.80
CA PHE A 97 7.94 -12.13 -19.24
C PHE A 97 6.98 -11.78 -20.37
N CYS A 98 6.26 -10.67 -20.24
CA CYS A 98 5.32 -10.21 -21.27
C CYS A 98 6.03 -9.82 -22.56
N GLU A 99 7.16 -9.12 -22.48
CA GLU A 99 7.97 -8.72 -23.65
C GLU A 99 8.55 -9.96 -24.35
N ALA A 100 9.16 -10.87 -23.62
CA ALA A 100 9.75 -12.08 -24.17
C ALA A 100 8.74 -12.99 -24.92
N ASN A 101 7.49 -12.99 -24.46
CA ASN A 101 6.44 -13.82 -25.03
C ASN A 101 5.47 -13.04 -25.95
N GLY A 102 5.68 -11.72 -26.13
CA GLY A 102 4.80 -10.85 -26.91
C GLY A 102 3.36 -10.87 -26.41
N ILE A 103 3.18 -10.84 -25.08
CA ILE A 103 1.87 -10.76 -24.40
C ILE A 103 1.53 -9.28 -24.24
N THR A 104 0.41 -8.86 -24.80
CA THR A 104 -0.15 -7.51 -24.68
C THR A 104 -1.31 -7.49 -23.69
N GLY A 105 -1.79 -6.30 -23.31
CA GLY A 105 -2.94 -6.16 -22.42
C GLY A 105 -2.60 -6.31 -20.91
N ILE A 106 -1.33 -6.37 -20.54
CA ILE A 106 -0.90 -6.25 -19.14
C ILE A 106 -0.49 -4.80 -18.89
N ARG A 107 -1.04 -4.21 -17.82
CA ARG A 107 -0.71 -2.87 -17.35
C ARG A 107 -0.01 -2.93 -16.01
N ILE A 108 1.05 -2.16 -15.90
CA ILE A 108 1.88 -2.04 -14.70
C ILE A 108 1.80 -0.58 -14.27
N ASP A 109 0.82 -0.28 -13.43
CA ASP A 109 0.56 1.07 -12.99
C ASP A 109 1.42 1.37 -11.75
N GLN A 110 2.12 2.50 -11.77
CA GLN A 110 2.86 2.96 -10.60
C GLN A 110 1.88 3.31 -9.49
N ASP A 111 2.20 2.88 -8.28
CA ASP A 111 1.39 3.06 -7.08
C ASP A 111 2.32 3.40 -5.91
N SER A 112 1.75 3.78 -4.80
CA SER A 112 2.45 4.15 -3.57
C SER A 112 1.83 3.44 -2.38
N LYS A 113 2.67 2.89 -1.51
CA LYS A 113 2.21 2.30 -0.25
C LYS A 113 2.88 2.97 0.93
N ARG A 114 2.14 3.06 2.03
CA ARG A 114 2.71 3.49 3.30
C ARG A 114 3.72 2.46 3.79
N TRP A 115 4.84 2.94 4.27
CA TRP A 115 5.94 2.13 4.77
C TRP A 115 6.38 2.62 6.14
N TYR A 116 6.52 1.69 7.08
CA TYR A 116 6.97 1.93 8.45
C TYR A 116 8.32 1.25 8.66
N PRO A 117 9.45 2.01 8.49
CA PRO A 117 10.80 1.42 8.48
C PRO A 117 11.17 0.71 9.78
N GLN A 118 10.57 1.13 10.88
CA GLN A 118 10.86 0.63 12.22
C GLN A 118 9.97 -0.57 12.63
N GLY A 119 9.10 -1.07 11.73
CA GLY A 119 8.23 -2.21 12.01
C GLY A 119 7.28 -1.95 13.18
N GLU A 120 7.32 -2.78 14.21
CA GLU A 120 6.44 -2.71 15.39
C GLU A 120 6.67 -1.49 16.29
N PHE A 121 7.78 -0.76 16.07
CA PHE A 121 8.15 0.40 16.88
C PHE A 121 7.08 1.49 16.80
N LEU A 122 6.58 1.93 17.95
CA LEU A 122 5.55 2.96 18.09
C LEU A 122 4.23 2.65 17.34
N ALA A 123 4.00 1.39 16.96
CA ALA A 123 2.90 0.99 16.08
C ALA A 123 1.52 1.38 16.59
N SER A 124 1.26 1.22 17.89
CA SER A 124 -0.02 1.57 18.52
C SER A 124 -0.33 3.07 18.47
N VAL A 125 0.69 3.92 18.39
CA VAL A 125 0.56 5.38 18.30
C VAL A 125 0.48 5.82 16.84
N LEU A 126 1.38 5.33 15.98
CA LEU A 126 1.36 5.65 14.56
C LEU A 126 0.05 5.20 13.89
N GLY A 127 -0.38 3.99 14.20
CA GLY A 127 -1.47 3.37 13.47
C GLY A 127 -1.02 2.84 12.11
N PHE A 128 -1.97 2.71 11.20
CA PHE A 128 -1.71 2.23 9.82
C PHE A 128 -2.72 2.82 8.84
N THR A 129 -2.42 2.68 7.55
CA THR A 129 -3.30 3.08 6.45
C THR A 129 -3.93 1.87 5.76
N ASN A 130 -5.04 2.09 5.06
CA ASN A 130 -5.66 1.10 4.19
C ASN A 130 -4.95 1.02 2.82
N VAL A 131 -5.55 0.24 1.90
CA VAL A 131 -5.06 0.09 0.52
C VAL A 131 -5.15 1.38 -0.31
N ASP A 132 -5.93 2.36 0.11
CA ASP A 132 -6.07 3.66 -0.58
C ASP A 132 -5.17 4.74 0.06
N ASN A 133 -4.24 4.34 0.93
CA ASN A 133 -3.39 5.21 1.75
C ASN A 133 -4.16 6.14 2.71
N ALA A 134 -5.45 5.89 2.97
CA ALA A 134 -6.21 6.61 3.99
C ALA A 134 -5.91 6.06 5.39
N GLY A 135 -5.83 6.92 6.37
CA GLY A 135 -5.56 6.54 7.76
C GLY A 135 -6.70 5.73 8.38
N VAL A 136 -6.38 4.62 9.04
CA VAL A 136 -7.36 3.72 9.69
C VAL A 136 -7.31 3.82 11.21
N SER A 137 -6.15 4.07 11.77
CA SER A 137 -5.96 4.15 13.22
C SER A 137 -4.82 5.10 13.60
N GLY A 138 -4.68 5.40 14.90
CA GLY A 138 -3.58 6.16 15.45
C GLY A 138 -3.44 7.57 14.89
N LEU A 139 -2.19 8.04 14.77
CA LEU A 139 -1.85 9.34 14.20
C LEU A 139 -2.17 9.40 12.71
N GLU A 140 -2.05 8.30 11.98
CA GLU A 140 -2.43 8.23 10.58
C GLU A 140 -3.90 8.62 10.36
N LEU A 141 -4.82 8.14 11.20
CA LEU A 141 -6.23 8.52 11.15
C LEU A 141 -6.45 9.94 11.69
N LYS A 142 -5.82 10.28 12.81
CA LYS A 142 -6.05 11.57 13.48
C LYS A 142 -5.64 12.76 12.63
N TYR A 143 -4.57 12.60 11.84
CA TYR A 143 -4.01 13.64 10.98
C TYR A 143 -4.16 13.30 9.50
N ASP A 144 -5.18 12.51 9.15
CA ASP A 144 -5.38 12.05 7.76
C ASP A 144 -5.48 13.23 6.78
N ASP A 145 -6.27 14.25 7.11
CA ASP A 145 -6.46 15.43 6.28
C ASP A 145 -5.16 16.23 6.02
N LEU A 146 -4.24 16.24 6.99
CA LEU A 146 -2.95 16.92 6.86
C LEU A 146 -1.92 16.07 6.10
N LEU A 147 -1.92 14.78 6.42
CA LEU A 147 -0.97 13.84 5.82
C LEU A 147 -1.32 13.52 4.36
N THR A 148 -2.60 13.52 4.00
CA THR A 148 -3.04 13.25 2.63
C THR A 148 -2.76 14.47 1.76
N GLY A 149 -1.95 14.31 0.71
CA GLY A 149 -1.70 15.36 -0.25
C GLY A 149 -2.84 15.54 -1.26
N GLU A 150 -2.66 16.43 -2.20
CA GLU A 150 -3.58 16.64 -3.31
C GLU A 150 -3.10 15.90 -4.56
N ASN A 151 -3.92 14.99 -5.07
CA ASN A 151 -3.59 14.23 -6.27
C ASN A 151 -3.44 15.14 -7.49
N GLY A 152 -2.46 14.81 -8.31
CA GLY A 152 -2.30 15.40 -9.63
C GLY A 152 -3.25 14.79 -10.65
N VAL A 153 -3.44 15.49 -11.75
CA VAL A 153 -4.22 15.02 -12.91
C VAL A 153 -3.43 15.29 -14.16
N VAL A 154 -3.19 14.25 -14.95
CA VAL A 154 -2.61 14.33 -16.28
C VAL A 154 -3.71 14.10 -17.30
N LEU A 155 -3.96 15.10 -18.13
CA LEU A 155 -4.91 15.03 -19.24
C LEU A 155 -4.16 14.55 -20.49
N THR A 156 -4.42 13.34 -20.91
CA THR A 156 -3.81 12.79 -22.12
C THR A 156 -4.86 12.65 -23.22
N ALA A 157 -4.63 13.26 -24.37
CA ALA A 157 -5.50 13.03 -25.52
C ALA A 157 -5.22 11.65 -26.12
N VAL A 158 -6.29 10.87 -26.26
CA VAL A 158 -6.24 9.53 -26.86
C VAL A 158 -7.09 9.54 -28.15
N ASN A 159 -6.68 8.72 -29.13
CA ASN A 159 -7.49 8.51 -30.33
C ASN A 159 -8.70 7.60 -30.03
N ALA A 160 -9.58 7.42 -31.00
CA ALA A 160 -10.77 6.58 -30.87
C ALA A 160 -10.48 5.10 -30.52
N TRP A 161 -9.23 4.66 -30.62
CA TRP A 161 -8.75 3.31 -30.24
C TRP A 161 -8.01 3.28 -28.91
N GLY A 162 -7.91 4.42 -28.18
CA GLY A 162 -7.29 4.50 -26.86
C GLY A 162 -5.76 4.69 -26.87
N TYR A 163 -5.13 4.91 -28.04
CA TYR A 163 -3.70 5.20 -28.11
C TYR A 163 -3.42 6.68 -27.85
N THR A 164 -2.40 6.95 -27.03
CA THR A 164 -1.90 8.31 -26.75
C THR A 164 -1.40 8.97 -28.04
N LEU A 165 -1.80 10.21 -28.26
CA LEU A 165 -1.32 11.01 -29.39
C LEU A 165 -0.05 11.76 -28.96
N GLU A 166 1.03 11.64 -29.75
CA GLU A 166 2.34 12.24 -29.44
C GLU A 166 2.37 13.79 -29.38
N GLN A 167 1.30 14.44 -29.79
CA GLN A 167 1.14 15.90 -29.78
C GLN A 167 -0.06 16.35 -28.94
N SER A 168 -0.41 15.62 -27.87
CA SER A 168 -1.50 16.00 -26.99
C SER A 168 -1.10 17.17 -26.09
N TYR A 169 -1.99 18.14 -25.97
CA TYR A 169 -1.86 19.21 -24.98
C TYR A 169 -2.07 18.60 -23.61
N GLU A 170 -1.00 18.42 -22.86
CA GLU A 170 -1.03 17.96 -21.46
C GLU A 170 -1.29 19.18 -20.57
N THR A 171 -2.43 19.18 -19.91
CA THR A 171 -2.60 20.07 -18.77
C THR A 171 -2.24 19.25 -17.54
N GLU A 172 -1.00 19.41 -17.09
CA GLU A 172 -0.53 18.73 -15.88
C GLU A 172 -0.89 19.57 -14.65
N ARG A 173 -1.69 19.00 -13.78
CA ARG A 173 -1.76 19.44 -12.40
C ARG A 173 -0.86 18.52 -11.60
N PHE A 174 0.29 19.04 -11.15
CA PHE A 174 1.22 18.24 -10.35
C PHE A 174 0.61 17.85 -9.01
N PRO A 175 0.88 16.63 -8.52
CA PRO A 175 0.48 16.24 -7.18
C PRO A 175 1.23 17.10 -6.15
N THR A 176 0.54 17.48 -5.08
CA THR A 176 1.13 18.18 -3.94
C THR A 176 1.25 17.20 -2.77
N GLU A 177 2.46 16.97 -2.28
CA GLU A 177 2.70 16.11 -1.12
C GLU A 177 1.93 16.61 0.10
N GLY A 178 1.48 15.67 0.96
CA GLY A 178 0.87 15.99 2.23
C GLY A 178 1.88 16.58 3.23
N ASP A 179 1.38 17.30 4.22
CA ASP A 179 2.19 17.88 5.28
C ASP A 179 2.84 16.80 6.14
N GLY A 180 4.13 16.99 6.49
CA GLY A 180 4.85 16.09 7.36
C GLY A 180 4.54 16.35 8.84
N LEU A 181 4.59 15.30 9.67
CA LEU A 181 4.48 15.41 11.13
C LEU A 181 5.83 15.18 11.79
N ARG A 182 6.14 16.02 12.80
CA ARG A 182 7.23 15.78 13.73
C ARG A 182 6.68 15.64 15.14
N LEU A 183 6.91 14.45 15.71
CA LEU A 183 6.39 14.07 17.03
C LEU A 183 7.29 14.62 18.15
N THR A 184 6.78 14.65 19.36
CA THR A 184 7.56 14.89 20.57
C THR A 184 8.27 13.62 21.07
N ILE A 185 7.96 12.47 20.49
CA ILE A 185 8.53 11.17 20.83
C ILE A 185 10.03 11.16 20.49
N ASP A 186 10.86 10.84 21.49
CA ASP A 186 12.28 10.56 21.33
C ASP A 186 12.47 9.06 21.04
N ALA A 187 13.15 8.73 19.95
CA ALA A 187 13.29 7.35 19.51
C ALA A 187 14.08 6.49 20.51
N ASN A 188 15.06 7.06 21.20
CA ASN A 188 15.85 6.33 22.19
C ASN A 188 15.02 6.02 23.44
N ILE A 189 14.29 7.02 23.96
CA ILE A 189 13.42 6.85 25.13
C ILE A 189 12.30 5.84 24.80
N GLN A 190 11.73 5.93 23.62
CA GLN A 190 10.73 4.98 23.14
C GLN A 190 11.27 3.54 23.11
N HIS A 191 12.48 3.36 22.57
CA HIS A 191 13.11 2.04 22.49
C HIS A 191 13.36 1.44 23.89
N TYR A 192 13.84 2.26 24.84
CA TYR A 192 14.00 1.82 26.24
C TYR A 192 12.68 1.42 26.88
N LEU A 193 11.62 2.20 26.65
CA LEU A 193 10.28 1.90 27.16
C LEU A 193 9.75 0.57 26.61
N GLU A 194 9.85 0.35 25.31
CA GLU A 194 9.39 -0.89 24.65
C GLU A 194 10.13 -2.12 25.18
N ASN A 195 11.45 -2.02 25.31
CA ASN A 195 12.26 -3.11 25.88
C ASN A 195 11.90 -3.40 27.33
N ALA A 196 11.71 -2.35 28.16
CA ALA A 196 11.34 -2.50 29.56
C ALA A 196 9.95 -3.14 29.70
N LEU A 197 8.98 -2.74 28.90
CA LEU A 197 7.64 -3.35 28.87
C LEU A 197 7.70 -4.81 28.41
N GLY A 198 8.46 -5.10 27.35
CA GLY A 198 8.64 -6.46 26.86
C GLY A 198 9.29 -7.38 27.91
N TYR A 199 10.28 -6.89 28.64
CA TYR A 199 10.88 -7.61 29.76
C TYR A 199 9.88 -7.84 30.88
N ALA A 200 9.18 -6.79 31.32
CA ALA A 200 8.21 -6.88 32.44
C ALA A 200 7.06 -7.86 32.13
N VAL A 201 6.55 -7.87 30.90
CA VAL A 201 5.50 -8.79 30.46
C VAL A 201 5.97 -10.25 30.54
N LYS A 202 7.20 -10.53 30.11
CA LYS A 202 7.78 -11.88 30.17
C LYS A 202 8.06 -12.33 31.60
N GLU A 203 8.71 -11.48 32.39
CA GLU A 203 9.13 -11.78 33.74
C GLU A 203 7.95 -12.02 34.70
N HIS A 204 6.90 -11.19 34.56
CA HIS A 204 5.74 -11.22 35.43
C HIS A 204 4.54 -11.96 34.82
N HIS A 205 4.72 -12.65 33.71
CA HIS A 205 3.67 -13.42 33.03
C HIS A 205 2.36 -12.65 32.85
N VAL A 206 2.47 -11.39 32.37
CA VAL A 206 1.30 -10.53 32.17
C VAL A 206 0.38 -11.13 31.09
N ALA A 207 -0.84 -11.49 31.47
CA ALA A 207 -1.73 -12.28 30.62
C ALA A 207 -2.38 -11.51 29.47
N ALA A 208 -2.47 -10.18 29.58
CA ALA A 208 -3.20 -9.40 28.56
C ALA A 208 -2.31 -8.34 27.92
N ARG A 209 -2.15 -7.19 28.55
CA ARG A 209 -1.43 -6.04 27.99
C ARG A 209 -0.68 -5.27 29.07
N ALA A 210 0.43 -4.65 28.65
CA ALA A 210 1.10 -3.63 29.45
C ALA A 210 1.18 -2.34 28.62
N VAL A 211 1.04 -1.20 29.28
CA VAL A 211 1.12 0.13 28.68
C VAL A 211 2.12 0.97 29.47
N GLY A 212 2.92 1.75 28.77
CA GLY A 212 3.85 2.69 29.37
C GLY A 212 3.79 4.04 28.66
N ILE A 213 3.92 5.11 29.45
CA ILE A 213 3.99 6.49 28.97
C ILE A 213 5.11 7.20 29.72
N VAL A 214 5.96 7.90 28.96
CA VAL A 214 6.99 8.79 29.50
C VAL A 214 6.68 10.21 29.07
N MET A 215 6.57 11.12 30.03
CA MET A 215 6.20 12.53 29.78
C MET A 215 7.17 13.46 30.48
N ASP A 216 7.53 14.54 29.80
CA ASP A 216 8.22 15.65 30.42
C ASP A 216 7.24 16.48 31.27
N VAL A 217 7.47 16.51 32.57
CA VAL A 217 6.58 17.17 33.54
C VAL A 217 6.56 18.71 33.41
N ASN A 218 7.61 19.30 32.80
CA ASN A 218 7.70 20.75 32.65
C ASN A 218 6.97 21.25 31.42
N THR A 219 6.94 20.47 30.34
CA THR A 219 6.37 20.87 29.06
C THR A 219 5.06 20.16 28.74
N GLY A 220 4.79 19.02 29.40
CA GLY A 220 3.69 18.12 29.06
C GLY A 220 3.92 17.29 27.77
N ALA A 221 5.11 17.38 27.19
CA ALA A 221 5.44 16.61 25.98
C ALA A 221 5.52 15.11 26.28
N VAL A 222 4.84 14.30 25.49
CA VAL A 222 4.99 12.84 25.54
C VAL A 222 6.26 12.45 24.81
N LEU A 223 7.22 11.89 25.57
CA LEU A 223 8.53 11.49 25.06
C LEU A 223 8.55 10.04 24.59
N ALA A 224 7.71 9.18 25.16
CA ALA A 224 7.52 7.80 24.72
C ALA A 224 6.14 7.30 25.13
N MET A 225 5.55 6.42 24.32
CA MET A 225 4.29 5.75 24.60
C MET A 225 4.26 4.40 23.90
N SER A 226 4.01 3.33 24.62
CA SER A 226 3.98 1.99 24.05
C SER A 226 2.93 1.10 24.71
N THR A 227 2.44 0.14 23.95
CA THR A 227 1.56 -0.93 24.37
C THR A 227 2.15 -2.26 23.91
N THR A 228 2.23 -3.24 24.77
CA THR A 228 2.67 -4.59 24.41
C THR A 228 1.57 -5.61 24.68
N PRO A 229 1.32 -6.61 23.80
CA PRO A 229 2.02 -6.87 22.57
C PRO A 229 1.77 -5.80 21.50
N ALA A 230 2.79 -5.54 20.68
CA ALA A 230 2.71 -4.66 19.51
C ALA A 230 2.31 -5.46 18.27
N TYR A 231 2.02 -4.76 17.18
CA TYR A 231 1.78 -5.33 15.85
C TYR A 231 2.65 -4.62 14.81
N ASP A 232 2.88 -5.27 13.66
CA ASP A 232 3.57 -4.61 12.56
C ASP A 232 2.56 -3.80 11.71
N PRO A 233 2.65 -2.46 11.66
CA PRO A 233 1.77 -1.63 10.84
C PRO A 233 1.94 -1.84 9.33
N ASN A 234 3.03 -2.47 8.88
CA ASN A 234 3.18 -2.93 7.50
C ASN A 234 2.29 -4.16 7.21
N GLN A 235 1.89 -4.91 8.24
CA GLN A 235 1.07 -6.11 8.15
C GLN A 235 -0.04 -6.11 9.22
N PRO A 236 -0.92 -5.11 9.28
CA PRO A 236 -1.82 -4.86 10.41
C PRO A 236 -2.87 -5.96 10.62
N ARG A 237 -3.08 -6.82 9.62
CA ARG A 237 -4.02 -7.95 9.71
C ARG A 237 -3.38 -9.26 10.17
N VAL A 238 -2.06 -9.28 10.33
CA VAL A 238 -1.35 -10.45 10.83
C VAL A 238 -1.25 -10.33 12.34
N LEU A 239 -1.91 -11.24 13.04
CA LEU A 239 -1.83 -11.30 14.50
C LEU A 239 -0.39 -11.63 14.93
N ALA A 240 0.17 -10.87 15.86
CA ALA A 240 1.52 -11.06 16.36
C ALA A 240 1.65 -12.37 17.14
N ASP A 241 0.61 -12.77 17.87
CA ASP A 241 0.58 -14.00 18.64
C ASP A 241 0.26 -15.23 17.77
N LYS A 242 1.15 -16.24 17.80
CA LYS A 242 1.00 -17.49 17.06
C LYS A 242 -0.25 -18.27 17.49
N ALA A 243 -0.54 -18.32 18.80
CA ALA A 243 -1.71 -19.03 19.31
C ALA A 243 -3.01 -18.34 18.88
N ALA A 244 -3.03 -17.00 18.85
CA ALA A 244 -4.16 -16.24 18.33
C ALA A 244 -4.36 -16.44 16.82
N ARG A 245 -3.27 -16.56 16.04
CA ARG A 245 -3.37 -16.92 14.61
C ARG A 245 -4.02 -18.29 14.41
N GLU A 246 -3.50 -19.30 15.07
CA GLU A 246 -4.02 -20.68 14.97
C GLU A 246 -5.50 -20.75 15.38
N ALA A 247 -5.90 -19.98 16.42
CA ALA A 247 -7.29 -19.90 16.83
C ALA A 247 -8.21 -19.28 15.78
N VAL A 248 -7.74 -18.20 15.12
CA VAL A 248 -8.53 -17.51 14.08
C VAL A 248 -8.54 -18.30 12.76
N GLU A 249 -7.46 -19.01 12.42
CA GLU A 249 -7.41 -19.86 11.24
C GLU A 249 -8.41 -21.02 11.29
N GLY A 250 -8.72 -21.49 12.49
CA GLY A 250 -9.74 -22.53 12.71
C GLY A 250 -11.20 -22.04 12.62
N LEU A 251 -11.45 -20.73 12.57
CA LEU A 251 -12.78 -20.15 12.50
C LEU A 251 -13.31 -20.08 11.06
N SER A 252 -14.61 -20.23 10.87
CA SER A 252 -15.28 -19.96 9.61
C SER A 252 -15.25 -18.48 9.22
N GLY A 253 -15.54 -18.15 7.97
CA GLY A 253 -15.52 -16.77 7.47
C GLY A 253 -16.44 -15.82 8.27
N ASP A 254 -17.62 -16.31 8.68
CA ASP A 254 -18.60 -15.53 9.45
C ASP A 254 -18.14 -15.31 10.92
N GLU A 255 -17.47 -16.31 11.52
CA GLU A 255 -16.92 -16.21 12.88
C GLU A 255 -15.68 -15.31 12.96
N ARG A 256 -14.96 -15.09 11.84
CA ARG A 256 -13.84 -14.15 11.76
C ARG A 256 -14.28 -12.68 11.66
N ALA A 257 -15.53 -12.45 11.28
CA ALA A 257 -16.09 -11.12 11.07
C ALA A 257 -16.83 -10.57 12.31
N ALA A 258 -17.14 -11.42 13.28
CA ALA A 258 -17.77 -11.09 14.56
C ALA A 258 -16.72 -10.76 15.63
#